data_a77fcc0761b1cb41cc6d0dabd4573857
#
_entry.id   a77fcc0761b1cb41cc6d0dabd4573857
#
_cell.length_a   1.000
_cell.length_b   1.000
_cell.length_c   1.000
_cell.angle_alpha   90.00
_cell.angle_beta   90.00
_cell.angle_gamma   90.00
#
_symmetry.space_group_name_H-M   'P 1'
#
loop_
_entity.id
_entity.type
_entity.pdbx_description
1 polymer ?
#
loop_
_entity_poly.entity_id
_entity_poly.type
_entity_poly.pdbx_seq_one_letter_code
_entity_poly.pdbx_strand_id
1 'polypeptide(L)'
;MKTQKLFIAIVLLCCSVCAFAQESWDVSLRSIFDGERRIYYTDIEDAETKILEYYAEKCEVSEDDGEDEYDDEYEEECRSKLPYQMFAELILNDPRAFDYDFERFIAASEDDIETVRPLTIIESPDRKLRLYTWDVDGGTMTNYTGITSIVSGGSVYSHLSCPDGELEMEETESFPDLASGAYAIEQFTDVIGETIYAVFTYSSGSNIMRMETINTYRIRGHLIESAPVFETEYGGLESSVYVYYTPCCRYYMPLECEDGEILLPETRENHDSDQGDLFTGRRVSYKWNGSYFSNNGFEYPLDDDLYPSLKNYQSYVCQVEFAKWIIRVDRMPNGAYRYASWKRPKTTSDAPDMILNRGTENIIQNTYDCTYKYVFRNNEYSYILSCNFAELSEVLVVKKNSQVLMRIESIEVIE
;
A
#
# COMPACT_ATOMS: atom_id res chain seq x y z
N MET A 1 -59.27 -28.17 -37.09
CA MET A 1 -58.37 -28.56 -35.98
C MET A 1 -56.95 -29.03 -36.42
N LYS A 2 -56.77 -29.68 -37.54
CA LYS A 2 -55.43 -30.16 -37.99
C LYS A 2 -54.54 -29.02 -38.54
N THR A 3 -55.08 -28.02 -39.19
CA THR A 3 -54.37 -26.88 -39.76
C THR A 3 -53.83 -25.93 -38.68
N GLN A 4 -54.51 -25.73 -37.58
CA GLN A 4 -54.11 -24.86 -36.48
C GLN A 4 -52.91 -25.42 -35.69
N LYS A 5 -52.88 -26.75 -35.52
CA LYS A 5 -51.73 -27.44 -34.83
C LYS A 5 -50.44 -27.40 -35.66
N LEU A 6 -50.56 -27.44 -37.02
CA LEU A 6 -49.41 -27.34 -37.90
C LEU A 6 -48.81 -25.92 -37.92
N PHE A 7 -49.65 -24.89 -37.84
CA PHE A 7 -49.19 -23.49 -37.79
C PHE A 7 -48.43 -23.17 -36.49
N ILE A 8 -48.95 -23.70 -35.34
CA ILE A 8 -48.25 -23.51 -34.04
C ILE A 8 -46.92 -24.26 -34.02
N ALA A 9 -46.85 -25.47 -34.62
CA ALA A 9 -45.61 -26.21 -34.70
C ALA A 9 -44.54 -25.54 -35.58
N ILE A 10 -44.96 -24.92 -36.68
CA ILE A 10 -44.06 -24.18 -37.56
C ILE A 10 -43.56 -22.88 -36.87
N VAL A 11 -44.43 -22.14 -36.17
CA VAL A 11 -44.04 -20.94 -35.39
C VAL A 11 -43.08 -21.29 -34.27
N LEU A 12 -43.31 -22.40 -33.54
CA LEU A 12 -42.38 -22.87 -32.50
C LEU A 12 -41.05 -23.33 -33.10
N LEU A 13 -41.07 -23.97 -34.28
CA LEU A 13 -39.84 -24.38 -34.95
C LEU A 13 -39.05 -23.18 -35.47
N CYS A 14 -39.74 -22.18 -36.03
CA CYS A 14 -39.09 -20.91 -36.43
C CYS A 14 -38.55 -20.13 -35.23
N CYS A 15 -39.25 -20.08 -34.11
CA CYS A 15 -38.74 -19.47 -32.86
C CYS A 15 -37.54 -20.20 -32.28
N SER A 16 -37.55 -21.55 -32.32
CA SER A 16 -36.37 -22.32 -31.85
C SER A 16 -35.16 -22.20 -32.81
N VAL A 17 -35.39 -22.15 -34.11
CA VAL A 17 -34.34 -21.92 -35.12
C VAL A 17 -33.80 -20.49 -35.01
N CYS A 18 -34.66 -19.49 -34.76
CA CYS A 18 -34.21 -18.13 -34.50
C CYS A 18 -33.47 -18.01 -33.16
N ALA A 19 -33.88 -18.74 -32.11
CA ALA A 19 -33.13 -18.78 -30.85
C ALA A 19 -31.77 -19.46 -31.02
N PHE A 20 -31.71 -20.62 -31.75
CA PHE A 20 -30.43 -21.28 -32.09
C PHE A 20 -29.55 -20.46 -33.06
N ALA A 21 -30.15 -19.70 -33.98
CA ALA A 21 -29.40 -18.80 -34.85
C ALA A 21 -28.90 -17.57 -34.09
N GLN A 22 -29.61 -17.14 -33.04
CA GLN A 22 -29.21 -16.03 -32.20
C GLN A 22 -28.06 -16.42 -31.25
N GLU A 23 -28.05 -17.68 -30.76
CA GLU A 23 -26.91 -18.19 -29.96
C GLU A 23 -25.64 -18.47 -30.79
N SER A 24 -25.73 -18.68 -32.12
CA SER A 24 -24.58 -18.98 -32.98
C SER A 24 -24.00 -17.75 -33.72
N TRP A 25 -24.60 -16.55 -33.54
CA TRP A 25 -24.16 -15.32 -34.20
C TRP A 25 -23.73 -14.23 -33.22
N ASP A 26 -23.71 -14.47 -31.93
CA ASP A 26 -23.27 -13.52 -30.92
C ASP A 26 -21.83 -13.81 -30.47
N VAL A 27 -20.96 -14.06 -31.41
CA VAL A 27 -19.54 -13.68 -31.24
C VAL A 27 -19.52 -12.18 -31.56
N SER A 28 -20.05 -11.37 -30.66
CA SER A 28 -20.00 -9.91 -30.78
C SER A 28 -18.53 -9.53 -30.72
N LEU A 29 -18.00 -9.17 -31.90
CA LEU A 29 -16.69 -8.57 -32.02
C LEU A 29 -16.69 -7.32 -31.12
N ARG A 30 -16.03 -7.37 -29.99
CA ARG A 30 -15.86 -6.22 -29.09
C ARG A 30 -14.68 -5.38 -29.54
N SER A 31 -14.58 -4.18 -29.08
CA SER A 31 -13.47 -3.28 -29.44
C SER A 31 -13.11 -2.38 -28.27
N ILE A 32 -11.84 -2.07 -28.19
CA ILE A 32 -11.22 -1.11 -27.28
C ILE A 32 -10.71 0.06 -28.12
N PHE A 33 -10.72 1.27 -27.58
CA PHE A 33 -10.30 2.48 -28.27
C PHE A 33 -9.43 3.34 -27.35
N ASP A 34 -8.22 3.70 -27.79
CA ASP A 34 -7.27 4.52 -27.05
C ASP A 34 -7.31 6.02 -27.39
N GLY A 35 -8.30 6.45 -28.17
CA GLY A 35 -8.38 7.79 -28.74
C GLY A 35 -7.88 7.89 -30.18
N GLU A 36 -7.00 7.00 -30.62
CA GLU A 36 -6.40 6.99 -31.96
C GLU A 36 -6.77 5.74 -32.76
N ARG A 37 -6.67 4.56 -32.16
CA ARG A 37 -6.89 3.26 -32.82
C ARG A 37 -7.95 2.44 -32.09
N ARG A 38 -8.74 1.70 -32.87
CA ARG A 38 -9.70 0.73 -32.38
C ARG A 38 -9.21 -0.69 -32.58
N ILE A 39 -9.05 -1.46 -31.48
CA ILE A 39 -8.66 -2.85 -31.47
C ILE A 39 -9.91 -3.71 -31.29
N TYR A 40 -10.11 -4.67 -32.20
CA TYR A 40 -11.22 -5.63 -32.12
C TYR A 40 -10.74 -6.96 -31.57
N TYR A 41 -11.48 -7.55 -30.65
CA TYR A 41 -11.13 -8.79 -29.96
C TYR A 41 -12.33 -9.74 -29.82
N THR A 42 -12.05 -11.01 -29.61
CA THR A 42 -13.05 -12.09 -29.48
C THR A 42 -13.27 -12.51 -28.02
N ASP A 43 -12.19 -12.58 -27.24
CA ASP A 43 -12.18 -12.89 -25.81
C ASP A 43 -11.11 -12.05 -25.09
N ILE A 44 -11.00 -12.19 -23.78
CA ILE A 44 -10.12 -11.34 -22.96
C ILE A 44 -8.64 -11.65 -23.22
N GLU A 45 -8.27 -12.91 -23.46
CA GLU A 45 -6.90 -13.29 -23.81
C GLU A 45 -6.46 -12.70 -25.16
N ASP A 46 -7.35 -12.69 -26.16
CA ASP A 46 -7.13 -12.04 -27.45
C ASP A 46 -7.01 -10.52 -27.29
N ALA A 47 -7.83 -9.91 -26.40
CA ALA A 47 -7.74 -8.48 -26.08
C ALA A 47 -6.40 -8.13 -25.43
N GLU A 48 -5.99 -8.85 -24.38
CA GLU A 48 -4.71 -8.66 -23.70
C GLU A 48 -3.54 -8.75 -24.69
N THR A 49 -3.51 -9.82 -25.52
CA THR A 49 -2.48 -10.02 -26.53
C THR A 49 -2.38 -8.83 -27.47
N LYS A 50 -3.51 -8.37 -28.02
CA LYS A 50 -3.54 -7.28 -28.99
C LYS A 50 -3.20 -5.92 -28.39
N ILE A 51 -3.55 -5.69 -27.13
CA ILE A 51 -3.13 -4.50 -26.39
C ILE A 51 -1.60 -4.48 -26.30
N LEU A 52 -0.99 -5.57 -25.83
CA LEU A 52 0.47 -5.68 -25.67
C LEU A 52 1.19 -5.57 -27.02
N GLU A 53 0.73 -6.24 -28.07
CA GLU A 53 1.29 -6.16 -29.44
C GLU A 53 1.22 -4.72 -29.99
N TYR A 54 0.11 -4.02 -29.78
CA TYR A 54 -0.06 -2.63 -30.24
C TYR A 54 0.94 -1.68 -29.60
N TYR A 55 1.25 -1.87 -28.31
CA TYR A 55 2.21 -1.02 -27.62
C TYR A 55 3.65 -1.38 -27.94
N ALA A 56 3.96 -2.65 -28.11
CA ALA A 56 5.27 -3.07 -28.64
C ALA A 56 5.52 -2.45 -30.03
N GLU A 57 4.52 -2.45 -30.92
CA GLU A 57 4.59 -1.82 -32.23
C GLU A 57 4.83 -0.29 -32.14
N LYS A 58 4.17 0.40 -31.18
CA LYS A 58 4.39 1.85 -30.97
C LYS A 58 5.79 2.16 -30.43
N CYS A 59 6.32 1.34 -29.50
CA CYS A 59 7.65 1.53 -28.93
C CYS A 59 8.78 1.23 -29.93
N GLU A 60 8.61 0.26 -30.86
CA GLU A 60 9.62 -0.05 -31.88
C GLU A 60 9.76 1.08 -32.94
N VAL A 61 8.70 1.85 -33.20
CA VAL A 61 8.73 2.93 -34.21
C VAL A 61 9.55 4.13 -33.73
N SER A 62 9.71 4.33 -32.41
CA SER A 62 10.50 5.44 -31.86
C SER A 62 12.01 5.22 -31.94
N GLU A 63 12.50 3.99 -32.06
CA GLU A 63 13.94 3.69 -32.07
C GLU A 63 14.64 4.01 -33.42
N ASP A 64 13.90 4.19 -34.53
CA ASP A 64 14.48 4.30 -35.90
C ASP A 64 14.60 5.74 -36.45
N ASP A 65 14.06 6.74 -35.80
CA ASP A 65 14.06 8.13 -36.31
C ASP A 65 15.15 9.04 -35.71
N GLY A 66 16.40 8.60 -35.81
CA GLY A 66 17.64 9.42 -35.95
C GLY A 66 17.91 10.50 -34.92
N GLU A 67 19.01 10.35 -34.19
CA GLU A 67 19.97 11.34 -33.59
C GLU A 67 19.49 12.79 -33.23
N ASP A 68 18.22 13.06 -33.00
CA ASP A 68 17.78 14.36 -32.51
C ASP A 68 17.53 14.30 -30.99
N GLU A 69 18.38 14.99 -30.24
CA GLU A 69 18.51 15.12 -28.79
C GLU A 69 17.21 15.58 -28.05
N TYR A 70 16.06 15.59 -28.74
CA TYR A 70 14.75 16.03 -28.23
C TYR A 70 13.71 14.90 -28.09
N ASP A 71 14.01 13.66 -28.52
CA ASP A 71 13.05 12.57 -28.55
C ASP A 71 13.07 11.65 -27.31
N ASP A 72 14.05 11.80 -26.40
CA ASP A 72 14.12 11.02 -25.16
C ASP A 72 12.85 11.17 -24.28
N GLU A 73 12.27 12.37 -24.27
CA GLU A 73 11.06 12.69 -23.51
C GLU A 73 9.82 12.00 -24.10
N TYR A 74 9.77 11.79 -25.41
CA TYR A 74 8.67 11.10 -26.10
C TYR A 74 8.78 9.57 -25.99
N GLU A 75 9.99 9.01 -26.00
CA GLU A 75 10.24 7.60 -25.75
C GLU A 75 9.91 7.22 -24.31
N GLU A 76 10.31 8.07 -23.34
CA GLU A 76 9.98 7.90 -21.95
C GLU A 76 8.46 8.00 -21.72
N GLU A 77 7.76 8.91 -22.43
CA GLU A 77 6.31 9.04 -22.38
C GLU A 77 5.59 7.83 -23.03
N CYS A 78 6.12 7.23 -24.10
CA CYS A 78 5.58 6.00 -24.68
C CYS A 78 5.78 4.77 -23.80
N ARG A 79 6.92 4.65 -23.14
CA ARG A 79 7.24 3.56 -22.20
C ARG A 79 6.48 3.72 -20.87
N SER A 80 6.36 4.94 -20.37
CA SER A 80 5.71 5.24 -19.09
C SER A 80 4.18 5.18 -19.12
N LYS A 81 3.58 5.38 -20.28
CA LYS A 81 2.13 5.24 -20.50
C LYS A 81 1.79 3.89 -21.09
N LEU A 82 2.34 2.80 -20.52
CA LEU A 82 1.84 1.47 -20.78
C LEU A 82 0.31 1.48 -21.00
N PRO A 83 -0.25 0.52 -21.76
CA PRO A 83 -1.63 0.47 -22.27
C PRO A 83 -2.73 0.58 -21.21
N TYR A 84 -2.49 1.28 -20.12
CA TYR A 84 -3.46 1.41 -19.03
C TYR A 84 -4.78 2.01 -19.47
N GLN A 85 -4.78 2.93 -20.46
CA GLN A 85 -6.03 3.46 -21.00
C GLN A 85 -6.85 2.38 -21.69
N MET A 86 -6.23 1.57 -22.57
CA MET A 86 -6.91 0.45 -23.21
C MET A 86 -7.26 -0.66 -22.25
N PHE A 87 -6.37 -0.96 -21.29
CA PHE A 87 -6.62 -1.89 -20.20
C PHE A 87 -7.82 -1.44 -19.36
N ALA A 88 -7.85 -0.16 -18.97
CA ALA A 88 -8.96 0.41 -18.23
C ALA A 88 -10.28 0.33 -19.03
N GLU A 89 -10.26 0.68 -20.32
CA GLU A 89 -11.43 0.54 -21.18
C GLU A 89 -11.93 -0.91 -21.28
N LEU A 90 -11.01 -1.88 -21.36
CA LEU A 90 -11.35 -3.31 -21.35
C LEU A 90 -12.07 -3.71 -20.06
N ILE A 91 -11.51 -3.38 -18.89
CA ILE A 91 -12.11 -3.71 -17.59
C ILE A 91 -13.47 -3.02 -17.40
N LEU A 92 -13.59 -1.77 -17.81
CA LEU A 92 -14.83 -0.98 -17.63
C LEU A 92 -15.97 -1.49 -18.53
N ASN A 93 -15.65 -2.00 -19.73
CA ASN A 93 -16.64 -2.31 -20.75
C ASN A 93 -16.88 -3.81 -20.97
N ASP A 94 -16.01 -4.69 -20.52
CA ASP A 94 -16.18 -6.14 -20.67
C ASP A 94 -16.26 -6.86 -19.32
N PRO A 95 -17.47 -7.27 -18.86
CA PRO A 95 -17.63 -7.98 -17.59
C PRO A 95 -16.83 -9.29 -17.48
N ARG A 96 -16.44 -9.91 -18.62
CA ARG A 96 -15.62 -11.14 -18.62
C ARG A 96 -14.21 -10.88 -18.09
N ALA A 97 -13.74 -9.65 -18.14
CA ALA A 97 -12.45 -9.25 -17.62
C ALA A 97 -12.35 -9.41 -16.10
N PHE A 98 -13.49 -9.43 -15.38
CA PHE A 98 -13.50 -9.57 -13.93
C PHE A 98 -12.85 -10.88 -13.43
N ASP A 99 -13.05 -11.98 -14.12
CA ASP A 99 -12.53 -13.31 -13.74
C ASP A 99 -11.19 -13.66 -14.42
N TYR A 100 -10.59 -12.71 -15.18
CA TYR A 100 -9.35 -12.92 -15.90
C TYR A 100 -8.15 -12.35 -15.13
N ASP A 101 -7.02 -13.08 -15.07
CA ASP A 101 -5.90 -12.74 -14.19
C ASP A 101 -4.84 -11.84 -14.81
N PHE A 102 -4.89 -11.57 -16.12
CA PHE A 102 -3.98 -10.66 -16.82
C PHE A 102 -2.48 -10.93 -16.58
N GLU A 103 -2.09 -12.21 -16.48
CA GLU A 103 -0.71 -12.61 -16.15
C GLU A 103 0.33 -12.01 -17.10
N ARG A 104 0.02 -11.91 -18.38
CA ARG A 104 0.96 -11.38 -19.41
C ARG A 104 1.09 -9.86 -19.30
N PHE A 105 0.00 -9.16 -18.99
CA PHE A 105 0.02 -7.73 -18.77
C PHE A 105 0.80 -7.38 -17.51
N ILE A 106 0.59 -8.13 -16.42
CA ILE A 106 1.35 -7.97 -15.17
C ILE A 106 2.84 -8.19 -15.44
N ALA A 107 3.21 -9.29 -16.09
CA ALA A 107 4.62 -9.58 -16.43
C ALA A 107 5.25 -8.48 -17.29
N ALA A 108 4.53 -7.96 -18.30
CA ALA A 108 5.01 -6.87 -19.13
C ALA A 108 5.20 -5.55 -18.33
N SER A 109 4.35 -5.30 -17.33
CA SER A 109 4.48 -4.12 -16.46
C SER A 109 5.63 -4.24 -15.46
N GLU A 110 6.02 -5.47 -15.07
CA GLU A 110 7.16 -5.71 -14.18
C GLU A 110 8.51 -5.53 -14.87
N ASP A 111 8.58 -5.71 -16.19
CA ASP A 111 9.82 -5.55 -16.96
C ASP A 111 10.26 -4.09 -17.10
N ASP A 112 9.37 -3.12 -16.83
CA ASP A 112 9.63 -1.67 -16.96
C ASP A 112 9.55 -0.93 -15.59
N ILE A 113 10.13 -1.52 -14.56
CA ILE A 113 10.08 -1.05 -13.15
C ILE A 113 10.67 0.36 -12.96
N GLU A 114 11.53 0.84 -13.87
CA GLU A 114 12.20 2.14 -13.70
C GLU A 114 11.25 3.32 -13.92
N THR A 115 10.22 3.16 -14.72
CA THR A 115 9.33 4.26 -15.15
C THR A 115 7.90 4.12 -14.67
N VAL A 116 7.35 2.89 -14.56
CA VAL A 116 5.97 2.65 -14.14
C VAL A 116 5.91 1.53 -13.10
N ARG A 117 5.17 1.74 -12.02
CA ARG A 117 4.91 0.68 -11.05
C ARG A 117 4.02 -0.41 -11.65
N PRO A 118 4.33 -1.69 -11.38
CA PRO A 118 3.59 -2.79 -11.98
C PRO A 118 2.10 -2.75 -11.61
N LEU A 119 1.26 -3.24 -12.52
CA LEU A 119 -0.15 -3.47 -12.23
C LEU A 119 -0.29 -4.47 -11.08
N THR A 120 -1.03 -4.07 -10.06
CA THR A 120 -1.41 -4.95 -8.95
C THR A 120 -2.89 -5.25 -9.03
N ILE A 121 -3.26 -6.53 -8.96
CA ILE A 121 -4.65 -7.00 -8.93
C ILE A 121 -4.91 -7.65 -7.57
N ILE A 122 -5.94 -7.18 -6.88
CA ILE A 122 -6.30 -7.66 -5.54
C ILE A 122 -7.77 -8.07 -5.56
N GLU A 123 -8.04 -9.26 -5.06
CA GLU A 123 -9.39 -9.83 -5.03
C GLU A 123 -9.81 -10.13 -3.58
N SER A 124 -11.08 -9.83 -3.24
CA SER A 124 -11.63 -10.21 -1.94
C SER A 124 -11.81 -11.74 -1.84
N PRO A 125 -11.74 -12.33 -0.63
CA PRO A 125 -11.90 -13.77 -0.42
C PRO A 125 -13.21 -14.36 -0.98
N ASP A 126 -14.29 -13.59 -1.01
CA ASP A 126 -15.59 -14.01 -1.58
C ASP A 126 -15.73 -13.69 -3.07
N ARG A 127 -14.68 -13.17 -3.71
CA ARG A 127 -14.61 -12.82 -5.13
C ARG A 127 -15.71 -11.84 -5.58
N LYS A 128 -16.14 -10.93 -4.71
CA LYS A 128 -17.15 -9.91 -5.07
C LYS A 128 -16.56 -8.53 -5.27
N LEU A 129 -15.36 -8.29 -4.78
CA LEU A 129 -14.61 -7.04 -4.93
C LEU A 129 -13.26 -7.36 -5.52
N ARG A 130 -12.91 -6.69 -6.62
CA ARG A 130 -11.61 -6.80 -7.26
C ARG A 130 -11.10 -5.40 -7.57
N LEU A 131 -9.86 -5.14 -7.20
CA LEU A 131 -9.18 -3.87 -7.37
C LEU A 131 -8.00 -4.06 -8.32
N TYR A 132 -7.89 -3.14 -9.26
CA TYR A 132 -6.76 -3.02 -10.17
C TYR A 132 -6.08 -1.70 -9.85
N THR A 133 -4.82 -1.69 -9.52
CA THR A 133 -4.08 -0.49 -9.12
C THR A 133 -2.72 -0.42 -9.80
N TRP A 134 -2.32 0.78 -10.21
CA TRP A 134 -1.00 1.06 -10.76
C TRP A 134 -0.59 2.50 -10.46
N ASP A 135 0.71 2.76 -10.46
CA ASP A 135 1.27 4.11 -10.28
C ASP A 135 1.53 4.73 -11.65
N VAL A 136 0.97 5.89 -11.92
CA VAL A 136 1.06 6.57 -13.23
C VAL A 136 2.23 7.53 -13.36
N ASP A 137 2.94 7.83 -12.26
CA ASP A 137 3.96 8.90 -12.26
C ASP A 137 5.37 8.40 -11.93
N GLY A 138 5.53 7.16 -11.41
CA GLY A 138 6.84 6.54 -11.16
C GLY A 138 7.88 7.37 -10.40
N GLY A 139 7.50 8.56 -9.92
CA GLY A 139 8.38 9.51 -9.24
C GLY A 139 8.52 9.25 -7.73
N THR A 140 9.04 10.23 -7.01
CA THR A 140 9.19 10.17 -5.54
C THR A 140 7.86 10.28 -4.79
N MET A 141 6.86 10.84 -5.44
CA MET A 141 5.46 10.86 -5.02
C MET A 141 4.71 9.78 -5.80
N THR A 142 3.92 8.98 -5.12
CA THR A 142 3.09 7.99 -5.80
C THR A 142 1.80 8.64 -6.27
N ASN A 143 1.50 8.47 -7.56
CA ASN A 143 0.24 8.91 -8.14
C ASN A 143 -0.53 7.68 -8.61
N TYR A 144 -1.17 7.00 -7.66
CA TYR A 144 -1.92 5.80 -7.96
C TYR A 144 -3.25 6.13 -8.61
N THR A 145 -3.57 5.35 -9.64
CA THR A 145 -4.90 5.24 -10.19
C THR A 145 -5.33 3.77 -10.18
N GLY A 146 -6.59 3.51 -10.48
CA GLY A 146 -7.06 2.14 -10.51
C GLY A 146 -8.52 1.98 -10.86
N ILE A 147 -8.96 0.74 -10.88
CA ILE A 147 -10.34 0.38 -11.16
C ILE A 147 -10.88 -0.47 -10.02
N THR A 148 -12.04 -0.10 -9.53
CA THR A 148 -12.82 -0.89 -8.59
C THR A 148 -13.90 -1.64 -9.35
N SER A 149 -13.91 -2.97 -9.25
CA SER A 149 -14.94 -3.83 -9.85
C SER A 149 -15.66 -4.62 -8.76
N ILE A 150 -16.98 -4.65 -8.82
CA ILE A 150 -17.83 -5.43 -7.90
C ILE A 150 -18.78 -6.36 -8.65
N VAL A 151 -19.09 -7.49 -8.02
CA VAL A 151 -20.13 -8.43 -8.48
C VAL A 151 -21.35 -8.31 -7.59
N SER A 152 -22.47 -7.97 -8.18
CA SER A 152 -23.75 -7.92 -7.46
C SER A 152 -24.91 -8.36 -8.36
N GLY A 153 -25.78 -9.22 -7.84
CA GLY A 153 -26.93 -9.74 -8.58
C GLY A 153 -26.58 -10.50 -9.87
N GLY A 154 -25.35 -11.02 -9.98
CA GLY A 154 -24.84 -11.71 -11.18
C GLY A 154 -24.35 -10.76 -12.28
N SER A 155 -24.20 -9.48 -11.98
CA SER A 155 -23.63 -8.47 -12.89
C SER A 155 -22.35 -7.91 -12.30
N VAL A 156 -21.41 -7.54 -13.17
CA VAL A 156 -20.17 -6.83 -12.81
C VAL A 156 -20.38 -5.33 -13.03
N TYR A 157 -19.95 -4.54 -12.09
CA TYR A 157 -19.95 -3.07 -12.13
C TYR A 157 -18.52 -2.60 -11.88
N SER A 158 -17.95 -1.85 -12.82
CA SER A 158 -16.57 -1.37 -12.74
C SER A 158 -16.56 0.15 -12.77
N HIS A 159 -15.66 0.74 -11.98
CA HIS A 159 -15.51 2.17 -11.84
C HIS A 159 -14.03 2.55 -11.82
N LEU A 160 -13.63 3.56 -12.58
CA LEU A 160 -12.29 4.10 -12.62
C LEU A 160 -12.11 5.13 -11.48
N SER A 161 -11.10 4.94 -10.67
CA SER A 161 -10.62 5.92 -9.70
C SER A 161 -9.71 6.91 -10.43
N CYS A 162 -10.06 8.18 -10.42
CA CYS A 162 -9.25 9.24 -11.01
C CYS A 162 -8.73 10.15 -9.88
N PRO A 163 -7.44 10.13 -9.55
CA PRO A 163 -6.91 10.96 -8.46
C PRO A 163 -6.97 12.47 -8.77
N ASP A 164 -6.88 12.90 -10.03
CA ASP A 164 -6.69 14.30 -10.41
C ASP A 164 -7.63 14.79 -11.51
N GLY A 165 -8.93 14.62 -11.40
CA GLY A 165 -9.90 15.48 -12.13
C GLY A 165 -9.71 15.74 -13.64
N GLU A 166 -8.75 15.11 -14.32
CA GLU A 166 -8.48 15.32 -15.74
C GLU A 166 -9.50 14.64 -16.66
N LEU A 167 -10.25 13.69 -16.13
CA LEU A 167 -11.43 13.19 -16.82
C LEU A 167 -12.65 13.85 -16.17
N GLU A 168 -13.19 14.91 -16.83
CA GLU A 168 -14.53 15.43 -16.56
C GLU A 168 -15.57 14.32 -16.78
N MET A 169 -15.68 13.41 -15.82
CA MET A 169 -16.82 12.50 -15.75
C MET A 169 -17.93 13.26 -15.02
N GLU A 170 -19.12 13.30 -15.63
CA GLU A 170 -20.32 13.78 -14.94
C GLU A 170 -20.36 13.18 -13.55
N GLU A 171 -20.61 14.00 -12.52
CA GLU A 171 -20.80 13.59 -11.12
C GLU A 171 -21.90 12.51 -11.02
N THR A 172 -21.55 11.29 -11.36
CA THR A 172 -22.32 10.12 -10.94
C THR A 172 -22.02 9.90 -9.47
N GLU A 173 -23.06 9.57 -8.70
CA GLU A 173 -23.00 9.28 -7.25
C GLU A 173 -21.67 8.64 -6.89
N SER A 174 -20.85 9.36 -6.15
CA SER A 174 -19.43 9.11 -6.01
C SER A 174 -19.14 7.71 -5.48
N PHE A 175 -18.64 6.83 -6.35
CA PHE A 175 -17.98 5.63 -5.92
C PHE A 175 -16.72 6.08 -5.13
N PRO A 176 -16.52 5.61 -3.91
CA PRO A 176 -15.30 5.93 -3.19
C PRO A 176 -14.12 5.35 -3.94
N ASP A 177 -13.01 6.07 -3.96
CA ASP A 177 -11.76 5.56 -4.50
C ASP A 177 -11.21 4.46 -3.56
N LEU A 178 -11.30 3.20 -4.01
CA LEU A 178 -10.79 2.06 -3.29
C LEU A 178 -9.50 1.53 -3.90
N ALA A 179 -9.29 1.77 -5.18
CA ALA A 179 -8.24 1.10 -5.93
C ALA A 179 -6.90 1.84 -5.83
N SER A 180 -6.89 3.16 -5.66
CA SER A 180 -5.66 3.94 -5.61
C SER A 180 -4.75 3.50 -4.46
N GLY A 181 -3.60 2.91 -4.82
CA GLY A 181 -2.60 2.41 -3.88
C GLY A 181 -3.05 1.21 -3.04
N ALA A 182 -4.12 0.53 -3.42
CA ALA A 182 -4.56 -0.67 -2.71
C ALA A 182 -3.52 -1.79 -2.82
N TYR A 183 -3.28 -2.51 -1.70
CA TYR A 183 -2.36 -3.64 -1.67
C TYR A 183 -2.92 -4.90 -0.98
N ALA A 184 -4.04 -4.79 -0.25
CA ALA A 184 -4.72 -5.93 0.35
C ALA A 184 -6.21 -5.65 0.58
N ILE A 185 -7.00 -6.72 0.61
CA ILE A 185 -8.41 -6.71 1.02
C ILE A 185 -8.63 -7.82 2.03
N GLU A 186 -9.11 -7.45 3.22
CA GLU A 186 -9.59 -8.38 4.22
C GLU A 186 -11.12 -8.35 4.30
N GLN A 187 -11.71 -9.48 4.70
CA GLN A 187 -13.16 -9.66 4.74
C GLN A 187 -13.62 -10.05 6.13
N PHE A 188 -14.64 -9.34 6.62
CA PHE A 188 -15.29 -9.61 7.90
C PHE A 188 -16.77 -9.82 7.69
N THR A 189 -17.38 -10.61 8.56
CA THR A 189 -18.83 -10.81 8.57
C THR A 189 -19.39 -10.31 9.89
N ASP A 190 -20.41 -9.46 9.82
CA ASP A 190 -21.06 -8.96 11.02
C ASP A 190 -22.12 -9.93 11.57
N VAL A 191 -22.66 -9.63 12.75
CA VAL A 191 -23.65 -10.49 13.45
C VAL A 191 -24.96 -10.66 12.68
N ILE A 192 -25.25 -9.80 11.70
CA ILE A 192 -26.44 -9.93 10.85
C ILE A 192 -26.12 -10.60 9.50
N GLY A 193 -24.88 -11.02 9.30
CA GLY A 193 -24.43 -11.73 8.10
C GLY A 193 -24.05 -10.81 6.93
N GLU A 194 -23.89 -9.50 7.15
CA GLU A 194 -23.37 -8.58 6.14
C GLU A 194 -21.84 -8.69 6.03
N THR A 195 -21.34 -8.61 4.80
CA THR A 195 -19.91 -8.61 4.53
C THR A 195 -19.37 -7.18 4.62
N ILE A 196 -18.24 -7.02 5.30
CA ILE A 196 -17.46 -5.82 5.39
C ILE A 196 -16.10 -6.09 4.75
N TYR A 197 -15.67 -5.24 3.84
CA TYR A 197 -14.38 -5.27 3.18
C TYR A 197 -13.48 -4.21 3.80
N ALA A 198 -12.34 -4.61 4.34
CA ALA A 198 -11.29 -3.70 4.76
C ALA A 198 -10.25 -3.64 3.64
N VAL A 199 -10.11 -2.48 3.03
CA VAL A 199 -9.17 -2.21 1.94
C VAL A 199 -7.97 -1.48 2.51
N PHE A 200 -6.80 -2.04 2.30
CA PHE A 200 -5.52 -1.51 2.75
C PHE A 200 -4.90 -0.74 1.60
N THR A 201 -4.57 0.52 1.84
CA THR A 201 -3.97 1.39 0.82
C THR A 201 -2.67 2.00 1.33
N TYR A 202 -1.77 2.28 0.39
CA TYR A 202 -0.49 2.93 0.62
C TYR A 202 -0.36 4.15 -0.30
N SER A 203 0.18 5.24 0.21
CA SER A 203 0.54 6.41 -0.58
C SER A 203 1.83 7.03 -0.10
N SER A 204 2.56 7.66 -1.03
CA SER A 204 3.79 8.39 -0.78
C SER A 204 3.62 9.83 -1.23
N GLY A 205 3.55 10.77 -0.29
CA GLY A 205 3.48 12.19 -0.60
C GLY A 205 4.83 12.82 -0.95
N SER A 206 5.93 12.15 -0.61
CA SER A 206 7.31 12.57 -0.91
C SER A 206 8.29 11.52 -0.41
N ASN A 207 9.59 11.75 -0.59
CA ASN A 207 10.65 10.89 0.01
C ASN A 207 10.61 10.82 1.54
N ILE A 208 9.92 11.76 2.20
CA ILE A 208 9.88 11.91 3.65
C ILE A 208 8.50 11.69 4.26
N MET A 209 7.49 11.36 3.44
CA MET A 209 6.11 11.18 3.90
C MET A 209 5.49 9.92 3.30
N ARG A 210 4.95 9.08 4.16
CA ARG A 210 4.22 7.86 3.82
C ARG A 210 2.92 7.80 4.60
N MET A 211 1.90 7.24 3.98
CA MET A 211 0.63 6.98 4.63
C MET A 211 0.13 5.58 4.27
N GLU A 212 -0.25 4.83 5.28
CA GLU A 212 -1.02 3.60 5.12
C GLU A 212 -2.39 3.78 5.74
N THR A 213 -3.42 3.32 5.05
CA THR A 213 -4.80 3.50 5.50
C THR A 213 -5.55 2.18 5.38
N ILE A 214 -6.45 1.91 6.32
CA ILE A 214 -7.48 0.89 6.18
C ILE A 214 -8.82 1.61 6.08
N ASN A 215 -9.50 1.41 4.98
CA ASN A 215 -10.85 1.89 4.77
C ASN A 215 -11.82 0.71 4.73
N THR A 216 -12.97 0.84 5.37
CA THR A 216 -13.97 -0.24 5.44
C THR A 216 -15.23 0.11 4.70
N TYR A 217 -15.76 -0.89 3.97
CA TYR A 217 -16.87 -0.73 3.03
C TYR A 217 -17.85 -1.90 3.09
N ARG A 218 -19.07 -1.63 2.59
CA ARG A 218 -20.10 -2.63 2.27
C ARG A 218 -20.54 -2.48 0.83
N ILE A 219 -20.84 -3.61 0.18
CA ILE A 219 -21.47 -3.61 -1.15
C ILE A 219 -22.97 -3.69 -0.97
N ARG A 220 -23.70 -2.67 -1.46
CA ARG A 220 -25.14 -2.61 -1.41
C ARG A 220 -25.74 -2.46 -2.82
N GLY A 221 -26.19 -3.57 -3.39
CA GLY A 221 -26.59 -3.60 -4.79
C GLY A 221 -25.38 -3.32 -5.69
N HIS A 222 -25.42 -2.26 -6.47
CA HIS A 222 -24.32 -1.83 -7.34
C HIS A 222 -23.48 -0.69 -6.74
N LEU A 223 -23.73 -0.33 -5.48
CA LEU A 223 -23.02 0.75 -4.78
C LEU A 223 -22.04 0.20 -3.75
N ILE A 224 -21.02 0.97 -3.46
CA ILE A 224 -20.10 0.77 -2.36
C ILE A 224 -20.32 1.89 -1.35
N GLU A 225 -20.59 1.52 -0.11
CA GLU A 225 -20.83 2.45 0.98
C GLU A 225 -19.75 2.30 2.05
N SER A 226 -19.28 3.41 2.62
CA SER A 226 -18.39 3.38 3.78
C SER A 226 -19.08 2.67 4.96
N ALA A 227 -18.33 1.84 5.66
CA ALA A 227 -18.80 1.06 6.79
C ALA A 227 -18.10 1.52 8.08
N PRO A 228 -18.68 2.43 8.89
CA PRO A 228 -18.05 2.86 10.13
C PRO A 228 -18.03 1.70 11.14
N VAL A 229 -16.84 1.13 11.33
CA VAL A 229 -16.64 -0.06 12.20
C VAL A 229 -15.42 0.06 13.13
N PHE A 230 -14.63 1.12 13.08
CA PHE A 230 -13.52 1.32 14.01
C PHE A 230 -13.98 2.15 15.21
N GLU A 231 -13.86 1.60 16.41
CA GLU A 231 -14.19 2.31 17.66
C GLU A 231 -13.16 3.43 17.92
N THR A 232 -13.66 4.64 18.10
CA THR A 232 -12.83 5.80 18.47
C THR A 232 -12.67 5.93 19.97
N GLU A 233 -11.68 6.69 20.42
CA GLU A 233 -11.47 7.02 21.84
C GLU A 233 -12.69 7.70 22.50
N TYR A 234 -13.54 8.32 21.69
CA TYR A 234 -14.74 9.05 22.17
C TYR A 234 -16.03 8.21 22.08
N GLY A 235 -15.91 6.91 21.73
CA GLY A 235 -17.05 5.98 21.67
C GLY A 235 -17.90 6.11 20.39
N GLY A 236 -17.41 6.81 19.36
CA GLY A 236 -17.98 6.79 18.01
C GLY A 236 -17.43 5.64 17.18
N LEU A 237 -17.92 5.49 15.95
CA LEU A 237 -17.37 4.59 14.95
C LEU A 237 -16.92 5.38 13.72
N GLU A 238 -15.75 5.04 13.18
CA GLU A 238 -15.20 5.57 11.94
C GLU A 238 -15.02 4.46 10.91
N SER A 239 -15.03 4.82 9.64
CA SER A 239 -14.83 3.89 8.52
C SER A 239 -13.38 3.74 8.12
N SER A 240 -12.47 4.48 8.74
CA SER A 240 -11.05 4.44 8.40
C SER A 240 -10.16 4.58 9.62
N VAL A 241 -8.99 3.94 9.54
CA VAL A 241 -7.83 4.19 10.40
C VAL A 241 -6.61 4.33 9.52
N TYR A 242 -5.66 5.15 9.93
CA TYR A 242 -4.46 5.40 9.14
C TYR A 242 -3.22 5.58 10.02
N VAL A 243 -2.08 5.34 9.43
CA VAL A 243 -0.78 5.71 9.99
C VAL A 243 -0.05 6.61 8.99
N TYR A 244 0.39 7.75 9.48
CA TYR A 244 1.18 8.72 8.73
C TYR A 244 2.58 8.77 9.34
N TYR A 245 3.62 8.53 8.53
CA TYR A 245 4.97 8.38 9.06
C TYR A 245 6.04 8.84 8.07
N THR A 246 7.25 9.09 8.61
CA THR A 246 8.44 9.30 7.78
C THR A 246 9.14 7.97 7.49
N PRO A 247 9.52 7.68 6.23
CA PRO A 247 10.30 6.47 5.91
C PRO A 247 11.72 6.49 6.53
N CYS A 248 12.19 7.65 6.98
CA CYS A 248 13.43 7.78 7.75
C CYS A 248 13.35 7.13 9.14
N CYS A 249 12.19 6.57 9.52
CA CYS A 249 12.08 5.78 10.73
C CYS A 249 12.70 4.39 10.49
N ARG A 250 13.79 4.09 11.17
CA ARG A 250 14.49 2.80 11.10
C ARG A 250 13.61 1.58 11.41
N TYR A 251 12.55 1.79 12.15
CA TYR A 251 11.63 0.75 12.53
C TYR A 251 10.30 0.98 11.84
N TYR A 252 10.26 0.55 10.59
CA TYR A 252 8.99 0.35 9.92
C TYR A 252 8.27 -0.78 10.66
N MET A 253 7.12 -0.45 11.18
CA MET A 253 6.19 -1.42 11.74
C MET A 253 5.05 -1.52 10.72
N PRO A 254 4.94 -2.63 9.98
CA PRO A 254 3.85 -2.77 9.03
C PRO A 254 2.52 -2.72 9.77
N LEU A 255 1.52 -2.18 9.09
CA LEU A 255 0.14 -2.36 9.46
C LEU A 255 -0.21 -3.82 9.18
N GLU A 256 -0.70 -4.56 10.18
CA GLU A 256 -0.95 -5.99 10.09
C GLU A 256 -2.43 -6.29 10.34
N CYS A 257 -2.96 -7.29 9.65
CA CYS A 257 -4.26 -7.86 9.93
C CYS A 257 -4.15 -9.39 9.97
N GLU A 258 -4.38 -9.98 11.12
CA GLU A 258 -4.32 -11.43 11.32
C GLU A 258 -5.41 -11.87 12.29
N ASP A 259 -6.08 -12.98 11.97
CA ASP A 259 -7.11 -13.59 12.83
C ASP A 259 -8.22 -12.63 13.32
N GLY A 260 -8.58 -11.63 12.54
CA GLY A 260 -9.60 -10.64 12.90
C GLY A 260 -9.10 -9.56 13.85
N GLU A 261 -7.81 -9.42 13.98
CA GLU A 261 -7.14 -8.35 14.72
C GLU A 261 -6.31 -7.48 13.77
N ILE A 262 -6.48 -6.18 13.87
CA ILE A 262 -5.70 -5.17 13.15
C ILE A 262 -4.73 -4.54 14.13
N LEU A 263 -3.45 -4.59 13.80
CA LEU A 263 -2.37 -3.97 14.56
C LEU A 263 -1.90 -2.72 13.82
N LEU A 264 -2.33 -1.57 14.30
CA LEU A 264 -2.00 -0.27 13.73
C LEU A 264 -0.79 0.31 14.47
N PRO A 265 0.34 0.57 13.79
CA PRO A 265 1.47 1.24 14.43
C PRO A 265 1.09 2.58 15.03
N GLU A 266 1.47 2.84 16.27
CA GLU A 266 1.29 4.15 16.87
C GLU A 266 2.41 5.08 16.43
N THR A 267 2.05 6.27 15.99
CA THR A 267 2.97 7.35 15.67
C THR A 267 2.88 8.49 16.67
N ARG A 268 3.88 9.33 16.70
CA ARG A 268 3.91 10.59 17.44
C ARG A 268 4.34 11.71 16.51
N GLU A 269 3.81 12.88 16.74
CA GLU A 269 4.17 14.08 15.99
C GLU A 269 5.70 14.26 15.93
N ASN A 270 6.18 14.44 14.71
CA ASN A 270 7.55 14.88 14.47
C ASN A 270 7.58 16.40 14.65
N HIS A 271 8.49 16.91 15.48
CA HIS A 271 8.63 18.36 15.69
C HIS A 271 9.10 19.13 14.44
N ASP A 272 9.49 18.42 13.41
CA ASP A 272 9.82 18.98 12.10
C ASP A 272 8.58 18.85 11.20
N SER A 273 7.85 19.97 11.04
CA SER A 273 6.50 20.01 10.48
C SER A 273 6.37 19.53 9.04
N ASP A 274 7.47 19.38 8.34
CA ASP A 274 7.49 19.00 6.91
C ASP A 274 7.77 17.51 6.70
N GLN A 275 7.87 16.74 7.77
CA GLN A 275 8.12 15.30 7.72
C GLN A 275 6.96 14.53 8.38
N GLY A 276 6.74 13.29 7.94
CA GLY A 276 5.79 12.41 8.58
C GLY A 276 6.15 12.11 10.03
N ASP A 277 5.22 11.55 10.77
CA ASP A 277 5.34 11.20 12.17
C ASP A 277 6.40 10.12 12.44
N LEU A 278 6.80 9.97 13.68
CA LEU A 278 7.78 8.97 14.13
C LEU A 278 7.07 7.83 14.84
N PHE A 279 7.44 6.58 14.55
CA PHE A 279 6.93 5.41 15.27
C PHE A 279 7.30 5.46 16.76
N THR A 280 6.37 5.07 17.63
CA THR A 280 6.59 4.97 19.07
C THR A 280 7.09 3.60 19.51
N GLY A 281 7.07 2.60 18.64
CA GLY A 281 7.35 1.20 18.96
C GLY A 281 6.18 0.48 19.62
N ARG A 282 4.99 1.11 19.68
CA ARG A 282 3.73 0.52 20.12
C ARG A 282 2.80 0.31 18.94
N ARG A 283 1.84 -0.57 19.11
CA ARG A 283 0.73 -0.78 18.18
C ARG A 283 -0.58 -0.63 18.91
N VAL A 284 -1.57 -0.05 18.26
CA VAL A 284 -2.96 -0.06 18.71
C VAL A 284 -3.60 -1.33 18.15
N SER A 285 -4.14 -2.16 19.02
CA SER A 285 -4.87 -3.37 18.63
C SER A 285 -6.34 -3.06 18.46
N TYR A 286 -6.87 -3.38 17.30
CA TYR A 286 -8.30 -3.33 16.96
C TYR A 286 -8.79 -4.75 16.71
N LYS A 287 -9.68 -5.26 17.55
CA LYS A 287 -10.20 -6.63 17.44
C LYS A 287 -11.63 -6.66 16.98
N TRP A 288 -11.90 -7.47 15.93
CA TRP A 288 -13.25 -7.67 15.44
C TRP A 288 -14.11 -8.43 16.46
N ASN A 289 -15.21 -7.83 16.89
CA ASN A 289 -16.14 -8.42 17.85
C ASN A 289 -17.45 -8.96 17.23
N GLY A 290 -17.53 -8.98 15.89
CA GLY A 290 -18.71 -9.37 15.13
C GLY A 290 -19.62 -8.21 14.75
N SER A 291 -19.31 -6.97 15.15
CA SER A 291 -20.07 -5.78 14.78
C SER A 291 -19.17 -4.59 14.41
N TYR A 292 -18.07 -4.46 15.12
CA TYR A 292 -17.08 -3.41 14.90
C TYR A 292 -15.71 -3.86 15.46
N PHE A 293 -14.67 -3.14 15.11
CA PHE A 293 -13.33 -3.30 15.66
C PHE A 293 -13.23 -2.53 16.98
N SER A 294 -13.22 -3.25 18.10
CA SER A 294 -13.02 -2.65 19.41
C SER A 294 -11.55 -2.33 19.64
N ASN A 295 -11.28 -1.14 20.19
CA ASN A 295 -9.95 -0.75 20.60
C ASN A 295 -9.55 -1.50 21.88
N ASN A 296 -8.58 -2.43 21.76
CA ASN A 296 -8.08 -3.25 22.87
C ASN A 296 -6.87 -2.63 23.58
N GLY A 297 -6.52 -1.38 23.24
CA GLY A 297 -5.37 -0.70 23.80
C GLY A 297 -4.08 -0.96 23.03
N PHE A 298 -2.96 -0.83 23.75
CA PHE A 298 -1.64 -0.87 23.14
C PHE A 298 -0.94 -2.21 23.33
N GLU A 299 -0.30 -2.67 22.27
CA GLU A 299 0.70 -3.73 22.31
C GLU A 299 2.11 -3.16 22.24
N TYR A 300 3.05 -3.89 22.84
CA TYR A 300 4.46 -3.52 22.93
C TYR A 300 5.33 -4.65 22.34
N PRO A 301 5.30 -4.89 21.03
CA PRO A 301 5.96 -6.05 20.44
C PRO A 301 7.49 -6.08 20.67
N LEU A 302 8.10 -4.91 20.92
CA LEU A 302 9.52 -4.78 21.22
C LEU A 302 9.87 -5.05 22.70
N ASP A 303 8.88 -5.38 23.53
CA ASP A 303 9.05 -5.55 24.96
C ASP A 303 9.04 -7.01 25.43
N ASP A 304 8.66 -7.95 24.58
CA ASP A 304 8.53 -9.35 24.96
C ASP A 304 9.84 -9.87 25.56
N ASP A 305 10.95 -9.54 24.96
CA ASP A 305 12.31 -9.91 25.38
C ASP A 305 13.06 -8.76 26.09
N LEU A 306 12.37 -7.74 26.59
CA LEU A 306 13.04 -6.64 27.27
C LEU A 306 13.15 -6.88 28.78
N TYR A 307 14.32 -6.60 29.34
CA TYR A 307 14.56 -6.67 30.78
C TYR A 307 13.52 -5.84 31.57
N PRO A 308 12.84 -6.43 32.57
CA PRO A 308 11.65 -5.85 33.19
C PRO A 308 11.78 -4.40 33.68
N SER A 309 12.95 -4.00 34.20
CA SER A 309 13.15 -2.63 34.69
C SER A 309 13.20 -1.57 33.58
N LEU A 310 13.30 -1.99 32.34
CA LEU A 310 13.33 -1.10 31.17
C LEU A 310 11.96 -0.89 30.52
N LYS A 311 10.93 -1.64 30.89
CA LYS A 311 9.59 -1.56 30.32
C LYS A 311 8.82 -0.27 30.63
N ASN A 312 9.38 0.64 31.41
CA ASN A 312 8.77 1.89 31.88
C ASN A 312 9.10 3.12 31.01
N TYR A 313 9.20 2.97 29.70
CA TYR A 313 9.45 4.07 28.77
C TYR A 313 8.13 4.65 28.22
N GLN A 314 8.19 5.85 27.62
CA GLN A 314 7.07 6.48 26.92
C GLN A 314 7.01 5.98 25.47
N SER A 315 8.15 6.00 24.80
CA SER A 315 8.27 5.49 23.43
C SER A 315 9.65 4.88 23.20
N TYR A 316 9.67 3.86 22.40
CA TYR A 316 10.89 3.29 21.82
C TYR A 316 11.50 4.30 20.85
N VAL A 317 12.81 4.38 20.78
CA VAL A 317 13.53 5.28 19.88
C VAL A 317 14.36 4.49 18.87
N CYS A 318 15.31 3.69 19.36
CA CYS A 318 16.11 2.82 18.51
C CYS A 318 16.80 1.71 19.31
N GLN A 319 17.07 0.60 18.62
CA GLN A 319 18.01 -0.45 19.10
C GLN A 319 19.04 -0.67 17.99
N VAL A 320 20.30 -0.64 18.36
CA VAL A 320 21.41 -0.77 17.43
C VAL A 320 22.27 -1.95 17.86
N GLU A 321 22.56 -2.83 16.91
CA GLU A 321 23.40 -3.98 17.12
C GLU A 321 24.78 -3.78 16.51
N PHE A 322 25.78 -3.72 17.36
CA PHE A 322 27.18 -3.73 16.98
C PHE A 322 27.80 -5.13 17.23
N ALA A 323 28.93 -5.42 16.65
CA ALA A 323 29.59 -6.72 16.79
C ALA A 323 29.74 -7.18 18.26
N LYS A 324 29.94 -6.25 19.21
CA LYS A 324 30.19 -6.55 20.62
C LYS A 324 29.11 -5.99 21.56
N TRP A 325 28.19 -5.19 21.08
CA TRP A 325 27.27 -4.45 21.91
C TRP A 325 25.88 -4.41 21.29
N ILE A 326 24.86 -4.46 22.14
CA ILE A 326 23.49 -4.06 21.81
C ILE A 326 23.27 -2.75 22.57
N ILE A 327 22.73 -1.74 21.90
CA ILE A 327 22.40 -0.44 22.48
C ILE A 327 20.93 -0.15 22.19
N ARG A 328 20.20 0.24 23.22
CA ARG A 328 18.83 0.69 23.10
C ARG A 328 18.69 2.11 23.63
N VAL A 329 17.93 2.91 22.93
CA VAL A 329 17.52 4.24 23.34
C VAL A 329 16.00 4.30 23.43
N ASP A 330 15.48 4.78 24.56
CA ASP A 330 14.07 5.00 24.81
C ASP A 330 13.82 6.45 25.20
N ARG A 331 12.66 7.02 24.85
CA ARG A 331 12.17 8.25 25.40
C ARG A 331 11.37 7.97 26.67
N MET A 332 11.66 8.72 27.71
CA MET A 332 11.01 8.56 29.02
C MET A 332 9.81 9.48 29.16
N PRO A 333 8.84 9.19 30.06
CA PRO A 333 7.65 10.04 30.27
C PRO A 333 7.96 11.50 30.64
N ASN A 334 9.16 11.79 31.13
CA ASN A 334 9.61 13.15 31.42
C ASN A 334 10.28 13.86 30.23
N GLY A 335 10.20 13.27 29.03
CA GLY A 335 10.79 13.79 27.80
C GLY A 335 12.29 13.60 27.64
N ALA A 336 13.00 13.07 28.63
CA ALA A 336 14.42 12.75 28.53
C ALA A 336 14.63 11.40 27.83
N TYR A 337 15.85 11.16 27.36
CA TYR A 337 16.21 9.89 26.75
C TYR A 337 16.97 9.00 27.73
N ARG A 338 16.73 7.68 27.65
CA ARG A 338 17.44 6.65 28.36
C ARG A 338 18.27 5.85 27.37
N TYR A 339 19.53 5.58 27.73
CA TYR A 339 20.42 4.66 27.05
C TYR A 339 20.56 3.41 27.89
N ALA A 340 20.44 2.26 27.27
CA ALA A 340 20.79 0.97 27.86
C ALA A 340 21.75 0.23 26.93
N SER A 341 22.73 -0.49 27.47
CA SER A 341 23.63 -1.29 26.66
C SER A 341 23.95 -2.64 27.29
N TRP A 342 24.15 -3.62 26.41
CA TRP A 342 24.51 -4.99 26.74
C TRP A 342 25.76 -5.39 25.95
N LYS A 343 26.71 -5.98 26.63
CA LYS A 343 27.85 -6.58 25.98
C LYS A 343 27.49 -8.00 25.56
N ARG A 344 27.70 -8.34 24.31
CA ARG A 344 27.47 -9.72 23.85
C ARG A 344 28.32 -10.72 24.62
N PRO A 345 27.81 -11.95 24.98
CA PRO A 345 26.59 -12.56 24.39
C PRO A 345 25.26 -12.22 25.08
N LYS A 346 25.18 -11.23 25.98
CA LYS A 346 23.92 -10.81 26.58
C LYS A 346 22.94 -10.32 25.49
N THR A 347 21.67 -10.51 25.80
CA THR A 347 20.53 -10.03 25.03
C THR A 347 19.77 -8.93 25.78
N THR A 348 18.75 -8.36 25.20
CA THR A 348 17.90 -7.33 25.83
C THR A 348 17.08 -7.85 27.01
N SER A 349 16.87 -9.17 27.11
CA SER A 349 16.22 -9.82 28.25
C SER A 349 17.10 -9.92 29.49
N ASP A 350 18.41 -9.79 29.33
CA ASP A 350 19.36 -9.77 30.44
C ASP A 350 19.42 -8.39 31.11
N ALA A 351 19.91 -8.34 32.34
CA ALA A 351 20.22 -7.07 33.00
C ALA A 351 21.27 -6.29 32.19
N PRO A 352 20.99 -5.04 31.81
CA PRO A 352 21.93 -4.22 31.04
C PRO A 352 23.21 -3.98 31.82
N ASP A 353 24.33 -3.91 31.08
CA ASP A 353 25.63 -3.59 31.70
C ASP A 353 25.73 -2.11 32.08
N MET A 354 25.01 -1.25 31.37
CA MET A 354 24.96 0.19 31.67
C MET A 354 23.58 0.76 31.32
N ILE A 355 23.09 1.65 32.20
CA ILE A 355 21.92 2.50 31.99
C ILE A 355 22.35 3.94 32.22
N LEU A 356 22.09 4.84 31.25
CA LEU A 356 22.25 6.28 31.37
C LEU A 356 20.92 6.96 31.15
N ASN A 357 20.52 7.77 32.10
CA ASN A 357 19.31 8.58 32.02
C ASN A 357 19.64 10.03 31.67
N ARG A 358 18.62 10.83 31.32
CA ARG A 358 18.72 12.25 31.00
C ARG A 358 19.56 12.54 29.74
N GLY A 359 19.51 11.64 28.75
CA GLY A 359 20.03 11.93 27.42
C GLY A 359 19.28 13.04 26.74
N THR A 360 19.93 13.67 25.77
CA THR A 360 19.35 14.70 24.91
C THR A 360 19.42 14.26 23.44
N GLU A 361 18.44 14.66 22.68
CA GLU A 361 18.41 14.49 21.22
C GLU A 361 18.87 15.78 20.54
N ASN A 362 19.61 15.64 19.47
CA ASN A 362 19.93 16.70 18.52
C ASN A 362 19.71 16.15 17.13
N ILE A 363 18.93 16.87 16.35
CA ILE A 363 18.65 16.51 14.95
C ILE A 363 19.54 17.36 14.07
N ILE A 364 20.26 16.73 13.14
CA ILE A 364 21.01 17.38 12.09
C ILE A 364 20.31 17.07 10.80
N GLN A 365 19.65 18.07 10.24
CA GLN A 365 18.87 17.95 9.03
C GLN A 365 19.61 18.62 7.88
N ASN A 366 19.71 17.90 6.76
CA ASN A 366 20.10 18.42 5.45
C ASN A 366 18.91 18.19 4.50
N THR A 367 18.92 18.76 3.32
CA THR A 367 17.84 18.72 2.33
C THR A 367 17.39 17.29 1.96
N TYR A 368 18.26 16.28 2.13
CA TYR A 368 17.99 14.88 1.75
C TYR A 368 18.33 13.87 2.84
N ASP A 369 18.72 14.34 4.05
CA ASP A 369 19.28 13.47 5.05
C ASP A 369 18.98 13.98 6.47
N CYS A 370 18.58 13.06 7.32
CA CYS A 370 18.26 13.33 8.72
C CYS A 370 19.12 12.45 9.63
N THR A 371 20.03 13.07 10.37
CA THR A 371 20.85 12.37 11.36
C THR A 371 20.39 12.72 12.76
N TYR A 372 19.86 11.74 13.49
CA TYR A 372 19.50 11.88 14.89
C TYR A 372 20.72 11.58 15.77
N LYS A 373 21.07 12.47 16.69
CA LYS A 373 22.15 12.28 17.65
C LYS A 373 21.61 12.28 19.07
N TYR A 374 21.76 11.14 19.72
CA TYR A 374 21.43 10.94 21.14
C TYR A 374 22.69 11.07 21.96
N VAL A 375 22.71 12.02 22.90
CA VAL A 375 23.89 12.34 23.70
C VAL A 375 23.63 12.02 25.16
N PHE A 376 24.42 11.11 25.72
CA PHE A 376 24.37 10.70 27.12
C PHE A 376 25.68 11.03 27.83
N ARG A 377 25.61 11.33 29.12
CA ARG A 377 26.79 11.66 29.93
C ARG A 377 26.88 10.79 31.15
N ASN A 378 28.11 10.34 31.44
CA ASN A 378 28.46 9.62 32.65
C ASN A 378 29.79 10.20 33.17
N ASN A 379 29.72 11.12 34.12
CA ASN A 379 30.88 11.86 34.60
C ASN A 379 31.63 12.56 33.47
N GLU A 380 32.91 12.22 33.27
CA GLU A 380 33.78 12.77 32.20
C GLU A 380 33.57 12.09 30.84
N TYR A 381 32.70 11.08 30.74
CA TYR A 381 32.40 10.35 29.51
C TYR A 381 31.15 10.85 28.86
N SER A 382 31.19 10.93 27.54
CA SER A 382 30.01 11.19 26.67
C SER A 382 29.86 10.02 25.69
N TYR A 383 28.63 9.51 25.60
CA TYR A 383 28.20 8.48 24.67
C TYR A 383 27.28 9.15 23.65
N ILE A 384 27.65 9.12 22.39
CA ILE A 384 26.93 9.77 21.29
C ILE A 384 26.55 8.66 20.33
N LEU A 385 25.27 8.37 20.24
CA LEU A 385 24.71 7.50 19.21
C LEU A 385 24.17 8.38 18.11
N SER A 386 24.67 8.23 16.90
CA SER A 386 24.18 8.89 15.70
C SER A 386 23.51 7.86 14.82
N CYS A 387 22.27 8.11 14.43
CA CYS A 387 21.50 7.28 13.53
C CYS A 387 21.18 8.12 12.28
N ASN A 388 21.71 7.71 11.13
CA ASN A 388 21.39 8.26 9.83
C ASN A 388 20.43 7.30 9.13
N PHE A 389 19.21 7.73 8.91
CA PHE A 389 18.16 6.86 8.38
C PHE A 389 18.19 6.76 6.85
N ALA A 390 18.68 7.78 6.16
CA ALA A 390 18.82 7.74 4.71
C ALA A 390 19.97 6.80 4.27
N GLU A 391 21.06 6.78 5.04
CA GLU A 391 22.21 5.92 4.78
C GLU A 391 22.14 4.57 5.54
N LEU A 392 21.08 4.32 6.32
CA LEU A 392 20.94 3.16 7.21
C LEU A 392 22.17 2.91 8.07
N SER A 393 22.85 3.98 8.47
CA SER A 393 24.12 3.90 9.20
C SER A 393 23.99 4.39 10.64
N GLU A 394 24.56 3.64 11.58
CA GLU A 394 24.65 4.04 12.97
C GLU A 394 26.09 4.06 13.46
N VAL A 395 26.38 5.11 14.19
CA VAL A 395 27.72 5.32 14.75
C VAL A 395 27.62 5.60 16.23
N LEU A 396 28.28 4.76 17.05
CA LEU A 396 28.53 5.06 18.45
C LEU A 396 29.90 5.69 18.63
N VAL A 397 29.94 6.86 19.22
CA VAL A 397 31.17 7.55 19.62
C VAL A 397 31.20 7.71 21.13
N VAL A 398 32.27 7.21 21.76
CA VAL A 398 32.52 7.42 23.18
C VAL A 398 33.71 8.37 23.35
N LYS A 399 33.49 9.46 24.09
CA LYS A 399 34.51 10.49 24.38
C LYS A 399 34.78 10.57 25.85
N LYS A 400 36.01 10.92 26.20
CA LYS A 400 36.41 11.32 27.54
C LYS A 400 37.00 12.74 27.48
N ASN A 401 36.40 13.69 28.18
CA ASN A 401 36.86 15.08 28.15
C ASN A 401 37.11 15.61 26.73
N SER A 402 36.17 15.38 25.79
CA SER A 402 36.25 15.72 24.37
C SER A 402 37.19 14.86 23.49
N GLN A 403 38.05 14.02 24.07
CA GLN A 403 38.89 13.11 23.32
C GLN A 403 38.06 11.88 22.91
N VAL A 404 38.08 11.51 21.63
CA VAL A 404 37.44 10.27 21.15
C VAL A 404 38.25 9.07 21.61
N LEU A 405 37.61 8.18 22.38
CA LEU A 405 38.21 6.93 22.85
C LEU A 405 37.79 5.74 21.98
N MET A 406 36.56 5.79 21.45
CA MET A 406 35.97 4.71 20.67
C MET A 406 35.02 5.29 19.63
N ARG A 407 35.08 4.76 18.43
CA ARG A 407 34.09 4.92 17.37
C ARG A 407 33.81 3.55 16.78
N ILE A 408 32.57 3.18 16.74
CA ILE A 408 32.10 1.93 16.10
C ILE A 408 30.91 2.26 15.23
N GLU A 409 30.84 1.56 14.12
CA GLU A 409 29.75 1.67 13.15
C GLU A 409 28.96 0.37 13.16
N SER A 410 27.66 0.46 12.91
CA SER A 410 26.81 -0.73 12.78
C SER A 410 27.30 -1.59 11.62
N ILE A 411 27.16 -2.89 11.76
CA ILE A 411 27.35 -3.81 10.65
C ILE A 411 26.01 -3.85 9.93
N GLU A 412 25.98 -3.50 8.65
CA GLU A 412 24.83 -3.81 7.81
C GLU A 412 24.58 -5.32 7.87
N VAL A 413 23.45 -5.71 8.44
CA VAL A 413 22.89 -7.03 8.16
C VAL A 413 22.00 -6.82 6.95
N ILE A 414 22.57 -7.01 5.77
CA ILE A 414 21.78 -7.20 4.54
C ILE A 414 21.20 -8.61 4.66
N GLU A 415 19.95 -8.73 5.07
CA GLU A 415 19.15 -9.95 4.88
C GLU A 415 18.33 -9.83 3.60
#